data_851df5c88598b778f1ff9221cf0c6fa5
#
_entry.id   851df5c88598b778f1ff9221cf0c6fa5
#
_cell.length_a   1.000
_cell.length_b   1.000
_cell.length_c   1.000
_cell.angle_alpha   90.00
_cell.angle_beta   90.00
_cell.angle_gamma   90.00
#
_symmetry.space_group_name_H-M   'P 1'
#
loop_
_entity.id
_entity.type
_entity.pdbx_description
1 polymer ?
#
loop_
_entity_poly.entity_id
_entity_poly.type
_entity_poly.pdbx_seq_one_letter_code
_entity_poly.pdbx_strand_id
1 'polypeptide(L)'
;MKGPDLRGTLTLVFEPTSGSQLVRHVYDSITFRLRLGQAEIPDGLTAKLRTTLGQARELNEAIVESVENDERIVPNGGWVDHPMEREGAEWFFRYSLEEVGHFHATAYIEDAAGFQHWPCGGNLSITVQPHHIRFGNTI
;
A
#
# COMPACT_ATOMS: atom_id res chain seq x y z
N MET A 1 24.16 -13.84 18.84
CA MET A 1 23.34 -13.01 19.73
C MET A 1 22.07 -12.58 19.01
N LYS A 2 20.98 -12.69 19.69
CA LYS A 2 19.71 -12.30 19.12
C LYS A 2 19.60 -10.78 19.10
N GLY A 3 19.14 -10.19 18.00
CA GLY A 3 18.93 -8.76 17.93
C GLY A 3 17.82 -8.29 18.88
N PRO A 4 17.75 -6.98 19.15
CA PRO A 4 16.71 -6.45 20.02
C PRO A 4 15.33 -6.67 19.45
N ASP A 5 14.35 -6.84 20.33
CA ASP A 5 12.95 -6.88 19.94
C ASP A 5 12.49 -5.45 19.68
N LEU A 6 12.14 -5.17 18.45
CA LEU A 6 11.76 -3.82 18.01
C LEU A 6 10.26 -3.55 18.10
N ARG A 7 9.47 -4.53 18.52
CA ARG A 7 8.02 -4.36 18.65
C ARG A 7 7.69 -3.26 19.65
N GLY A 8 6.88 -2.31 19.23
CA GLY A 8 6.52 -1.19 20.08
C GLY A 8 7.57 -0.09 20.19
N THR A 9 8.74 -0.26 19.55
CA THR A 9 9.81 0.73 19.61
C THR A 9 9.90 1.61 18.36
N LEU A 10 9.28 1.19 17.25
CA LEU A 10 9.32 1.95 16.01
C LEU A 10 8.15 2.93 15.94
N THR A 11 8.47 4.18 15.68
CA THR A 11 7.46 5.21 15.43
C THR A 11 7.33 5.39 13.92
N LEU A 12 6.16 5.09 13.38
CA LEU A 12 5.92 5.11 11.94
C LEU A 12 4.90 6.19 11.57
N VAL A 13 5.20 6.91 10.51
CA VAL A 13 4.29 7.90 9.93
C VAL A 13 4.02 7.51 8.49
N PHE A 14 2.76 7.27 8.18
CA PHE A 14 2.32 6.95 6.82
C PHE A 14 1.73 8.19 6.16
N GLU A 15 2.10 8.41 4.90
CA GLU A 15 1.58 9.50 4.09
C GLU A 15 1.08 8.95 2.75
N PRO A 16 -0.09 9.35 2.28
CA PRO A 16 -1.06 10.27 2.92
C PRO A 16 -1.54 9.73 4.27
N THR A 17 -2.00 10.61 5.13
CA THR A 17 -2.25 10.34 6.55
C THR A 17 -3.14 9.12 6.79
N SER A 18 -2.67 8.21 7.67
CA SER A 18 -3.46 7.05 8.10
C SER A 18 -4.81 7.50 8.64
N GLY A 19 -5.85 6.75 8.30
CA GLY A 19 -7.20 7.04 8.78
C GLY A 19 -7.91 8.16 8.03
N SER A 20 -7.24 8.83 7.10
CA SER A 20 -7.86 9.90 6.33
C SER A 20 -8.57 9.36 5.08
N GLN A 21 -9.26 10.25 4.39
CA GLN A 21 -9.96 9.94 3.15
C GLN A 21 -9.40 10.82 2.03
N LEU A 22 -9.08 10.18 0.91
CA LEU A 22 -8.55 10.85 -0.27
C LEU A 22 -9.52 10.69 -1.42
N VAL A 23 -9.67 11.76 -2.22
CA VAL A 23 -10.40 11.70 -3.47
C VAL A 23 -9.42 12.02 -4.59
N ARG A 24 -9.34 11.14 -5.57
CA ARG A 24 -8.46 11.30 -6.73
C ARG A 24 -9.21 10.91 -7.99
N HIS A 25 -8.59 11.11 -9.12
CA HIS A 25 -9.18 10.78 -10.43
C HIS A 25 -8.31 9.76 -11.14
N VAL A 26 -8.93 9.00 -12.02
CA VAL A 26 -8.19 8.07 -12.90
C VAL A 26 -7.10 8.85 -13.62
N TYR A 27 -5.94 8.27 -13.74
CA TYR A 27 -4.69 8.81 -14.28
C TYR A 27 -3.91 9.71 -13.33
N ASP A 28 -4.46 10.06 -12.18
CA ASP A 28 -3.65 10.66 -11.12
C ASP A 28 -2.70 9.61 -10.56
N SER A 29 -1.62 10.05 -9.94
CA SER A 29 -0.75 9.15 -9.21
C SER A 29 -0.69 9.56 -7.74
N ILE A 30 -0.44 8.57 -6.90
CA ILE A 30 -0.24 8.78 -5.48
C ILE A 30 1.14 8.26 -5.12
N THR A 31 1.91 9.05 -4.39
CA THR A 31 3.15 8.58 -3.80
C THR A 31 2.88 8.27 -2.35
N PHE A 32 2.97 6.99 -2.01
CA PHE A 32 2.84 6.55 -0.63
C PHE A 32 4.21 6.58 0.02
N ARG A 33 4.27 7.10 1.24
CA ARG A 33 5.52 7.16 2.01
C ARG A 33 5.31 6.59 3.39
N LEU A 34 6.32 5.88 3.86
CA LEU A 34 6.36 5.38 5.22
C LEU A 34 7.68 5.86 5.81
N ARG A 35 7.62 6.59 6.91
CA ARG A 35 8.77 7.23 7.49
C ARG A 35 8.96 6.80 8.93
N LEU A 36 10.22 6.61 9.32
CA LEU A 36 10.58 6.42 10.72
C LEU A 36 10.72 7.77 11.38
N GLY A 37 10.03 7.94 12.52
CA GLY A 37 10.08 9.17 13.29
C GLY A 37 11.19 9.19 14.33
N GLN A 38 12.25 8.41 14.15
CA GLN A 38 13.33 8.32 15.13
C GLN A 38 14.68 8.56 14.47
N ALA A 39 15.67 8.96 15.28
CA ALA A 39 16.97 9.35 14.78
C ALA A 39 17.82 8.17 14.32
N GLU A 40 17.74 7.06 15.03
CA GLU A 40 18.50 5.87 14.70
C GLU A 40 17.63 4.87 13.94
N ILE A 41 18.18 4.36 12.85
CA ILE A 41 17.48 3.41 12.00
C ILE A 41 18.13 2.05 12.15
N PRO A 42 17.41 1.05 12.68
CA PRO A 42 17.96 -0.29 12.78
C PRO A 42 18.26 -0.87 11.40
N ASP A 43 19.21 -1.79 11.34
CA ASP A 43 19.52 -2.50 10.10
C ASP A 43 18.48 -3.56 9.80
N GLY A 44 18.39 -3.94 8.53
CA GLY A 44 17.56 -5.05 8.11
C GLY A 44 16.07 -4.75 8.00
N LEU A 45 15.72 -3.48 7.94
CA LEU A 45 14.32 -3.09 7.76
C LEU A 45 13.92 -3.11 6.29
N THR A 46 12.76 -3.69 6.01
CA THR A 46 12.11 -3.60 4.71
C THR A 46 10.69 -3.10 4.89
N ALA A 47 10.13 -2.46 3.88
CA ALA A 47 8.77 -1.94 3.97
C ALA A 47 7.95 -2.39 2.78
N LYS A 48 6.66 -2.56 3.01
CA LYS A 48 5.71 -2.92 1.96
C LYS A 48 4.47 -2.04 2.07
N LEU A 49 3.98 -1.63 0.92
CA LEU A 49 2.67 -1.00 0.80
C LEU A 49 1.63 -2.10 0.70
N ARG A 50 0.62 -2.04 1.56
CA ARG A 50 -0.48 -2.99 1.52
C ARG A 50 -1.74 -2.25 1.10
N THR A 51 -2.33 -2.66 -0.01
CA THR A 51 -3.43 -1.91 -0.60
C THR A 51 -4.38 -2.82 -1.37
N THR A 52 -5.61 -2.35 -1.54
CA THR A 52 -6.59 -3.00 -2.41
C THR A 52 -6.58 -2.42 -3.82
N LEU A 53 -5.74 -1.39 -4.07
CA LEU A 53 -5.54 -0.88 -5.42
C LEU A 53 -4.98 -1.99 -6.31
N GLY A 54 -5.50 -2.09 -7.53
CA GLY A 54 -5.11 -3.17 -8.44
C GLY A 54 -5.86 -4.47 -8.18
N GLN A 55 -6.86 -4.46 -7.32
CA GLN A 55 -7.62 -5.64 -6.95
C GLN A 55 -8.24 -6.34 -8.17
N ALA A 56 -8.78 -5.57 -9.11
CA ALA A 56 -9.42 -6.15 -10.28
C ALA A 56 -8.41 -6.90 -11.17
N ARG A 57 -7.22 -6.34 -11.34
CA ARG A 57 -6.15 -7.01 -12.09
C ARG A 57 -5.74 -8.30 -11.39
N GLU A 58 -5.51 -8.24 -10.09
CA GLU A 58 -5.10 -9.38 -9.30
C GLU A 58 -6.13 -10.49 -9.37
N LEU A 59 -7.40 -10.12 -9.27
CA LEU A 59 -8.50 -11.08 -9.36
C LEU A 59 -8.57 -11.73 -10.74
N ASN A 60 -8.40 -10.95 -11.80
CA ASN A 60 -8.41 -11.46 -13.16
C ASN A 60 -7.26 -12.42 -13.41
N GLU A 61 -6.07 -12.11 -12.94
CA GLU A 61 -4.92 -13.00 -13.04
C GLU A 61 -5.16 -14.30 -12.29
N ALA A 62 -5.74 -14.22 -11.10
CA ALA A 62 -6.05 -15.41 -10.31
C ALA A 62 -7.09 -16.29 -11.00
N ILE A 63 -8.09 -15.69 -11.64
CA ILE A 63 -9.10 -16.45 -12.37
C ILE A 63 -8.49 -17.17 -13.57
N VAL A 64 -7.65 -16.49 -14.35
CA VAL A 64 -6.97 -17.10 -15.50
C VAL A 64 -6.10 -18.28 -15.05
N GLU A 65 -5.31 -18.06 -14.02
CA GLU A 65 -4.46 -19.11 -13.48
C GLU A 65 -5.27 -20.29 -12.96
N SER A 66 -6.38 -20.02 -12.28
CA SER A 66 -7.27 -21.04 -11.77
C SER A 66 -7.86 -21.91 -12.90
N VAL A 67 -8.25 -21.27 -14.01
CA VAL A 67 -8.75 -22.00 -15.19
C VAL A 67 -7.69 -22.90 -15.78
N GLU A 68 -6.46 -22.39 -15.92
CA GLU A 68 -5.35 -23.15 -16.50
C GLU A 68 -4.96 -24.35 -15.64
N ASN A 69 -5.00 -24.20 -14.33
CA ASN A 69 -4.55 -25.21 -13.39
C ASN A 69 -5.69 -26.07 -12.80
N ASP A 70 -6.91 -25.79 -13.18
CA ASP A 70 -8.10 -26.41 -12.62
C ASP A 70 -8.12 -26.29 -11.10
N GLU A 71 -7.67 -25.15 -10.62
CA GLU A 71 -7.62 -24.84 -9.19
C GLU A 71 -8.55 -23.68 -8.86
N ARG A 72 -9.01 -23.66 -7.63
CA ARG A 72 -9.82 -22.56 -7.13
C ARG A 72 -8.93 -21.61 -6.37
N ILE A 73 -8.66 -20.45 -6.97
CA ILE A 73 -7.79 -19.43 -6.38
C ILE A 73 -8.64 -18.30 -5.81
N VAL A 74 -8.39 -17.97 -4.55
CA VAL A 74 -9.02 -16.83 -3.89
C VAL A 74 -7.92 -15.84 -3.54
N PRO A 75 -7.91 -14.64 -4.14
CA PRO A 75 -6.94 -13.61 -3.78
C PRO A 75 -7.06 -13.27 -2.28
N ASN A 76 -5.99 -12.83 -1.68
CA ASN A 76 -5.90 -12.55 -0.25
C ASN A 76 -6.77 -11.34 0.13
N GLY A 77 -8.11 -11.53 0.14
CA GLY A 77 -9.07 -10.49 0.49
C GLY A 77 -9.02 -9.26 -0.40
N GLY A 78 -8.39 -9.37 -1.57
CA GLY A 78 -8.17 -8.24 -2.44
C GLY A 78 -6.97 -7.38 -2.06
N TRP A 79 -6.27 -7.72 -0.99
CA TRP A 79 -5.08 -6.99 -0.54
C TRP A 79 -3.84 -7.48 -1.27
N VAL A 80 -3.01 -6.55 -1.67
CA VAL A 80 -1.75 -6.81 -2.37
C VAL A 80 -0.64 -6.08 -1.63
N ASP A 81 0.50 -6.73 -1.48
CA ASP A 81 1.68 -6.13 -0.88
C ASP A 81 2.69 -5.78 -1.97
N HIS A 82 3.14 -4.53 -1.98
CA HIS A 82 4.15 -4.06 -2.92
C HIS A 82 5.41 -3.66 -2.15
N PRO A 83 6.58 -4.15 -2.54
CA PRO A 83 7.80 -3.71 -1.89
C PRO A 83 8.04 -2.23 -2.15
N MET A 84 8.37 -1.51 -1.09
CA MET A 84 8.65 -0.08 -1.17
C MET A 84 10.14 0.16 -1.32
N GLU A 85 10.48 1.24 -2.04
CA GLU A 85 11.86 1.65 -2.19
C GLU A 85 12.30 2.48 -0.99
N ARG A 86 13.55 2.32 -0.59
CA ARG A 86 14.08 3.05 0.56
C ARG A 86 14.92 4.24 0.13
N GLU A 87 14.71 5.34 0.84
CA GLU A 87 15.53 6.54 0.69
C GLU A 87 15.75 7.13 2.09
N GLY A 88 16.93 6.91 2.66
CA GLY A 88 17.22 7.34 4.02
C GLY A 88 16.34 6.66 5.05
N ALA A 89 15.59 7.45 5.81
CA ALA A 89 14.67 6.98 6.83
C ALA A 89 13.23 6.84 6.31
N GLU A 90 13.06 6.88 5.02
CA GLU A 90 11.76 6.79 4.38
C GLU A 90 11.73 5.66 3.37
N TRP A 91 10.53 5.11 3.18
CA TRP A 91 10.23 4.17 2.09
C TRP A 91 9.09 4.77 1.30
N PHE A 92 9.09 4.54 -0.01
CA PHE A 92 8.06 5.10 -0.86
C PHE A 92 7.66 4.14 -1.97
N PHE A 93 6.44 4.35 -2.48
CA PHE A 93 5.91 3.63 -3.63
C PHE A 93 4.96 4.57 -4.37
N ARG A 94 5.19 4.74 -5.66
CA ARG A 94 4.32 5.56 -6.50
C ARG A 94 3.37 4.67 -7.26
N TYR A 95 2.09 4.96 -7.16
CA TYR A 95 1.05 4.18 -7.81
C TYR A 95 0.25 5.07 -8.76
N SER A 96 0.08 4.61 -10.03
CA SER A 96 -0.78 5.28 -11.01
C SER A 96 -2.17 4.69 -10.93
N LEU A 97 -3.17 5.54 -10.76
CA LEU A 97 -4.55 5.10 -10.59
C LEU A 97 -5.17 4.78 -11.94
N GLU A 98 -5.66 3.56 -12.09
CA GLU A 98 -6.23 3.08 -13.35
C GLU A 98 -7.69 2.66 -13.23
N GLU A 99 -8.20 2.52 -12.02
CA GLU A 99 -9.53 1.99 -11.77
C GLU A 99 -10.35 2.93 -10.92
N VAL A 100 -11.61 3.09 -11.27
CA VAL A 100 -12.61 3.81 -10.48
C VAL A 100 -13.06 2.91 -9.34
N GLY A 101 -13.26 3.47 -8.18
CA GLY A 101 -13.77 2.72 -7.03
C GLY A 101 -13.30 3.26 -5.70
N HIS A 102 -13.49 2.43 -4.69
CA HIS A 102 -13.07 2.73 -3.32
C HIS A 102 -12.00 1.74 -2.90
N PHE A 103 -10.89 2.25 -2.42
CA PHE A 103 -9.73 1.45 -2.10
C PHE A 103 -9.19 1.83 -0.74
N HIS A 104 -8.34 0.97 -0.21
CA HIS A 104 -7.68 1.19 1.07
C HIS A 104 -6.19 0.96 0.91
N ALA A 105 -5.41 1.63 1.74
CA ALA A 105 -3.97 1.46 1.74
C ALA A 105 -3.40 1.69 3.13
N THR A 106 -2.37 0.95 3.44
CA THR A 106 -1.50 1.17 4.57
C THR A 106 -0.11 0.66 4.20
N ALA A 107 0.83 0.75 5.11
CA ALA A 107 2.15 0.22 4.89
C ALA A 107 2.69 -0.32 6.20
N TYR A 108 3.69 -1.18 6.11
CA TYR A 108 4.31 -1.72 7.30
C TYR A 108 5.79 -1.95 7.08
N ILE A 109 6.53 -1.98 8.18
CA ILE A 109 7.94 -2.34 8.16
C ILE A 109 8.09 -3.71 8.77
N GLU A 110 8.89 -4.55 8.11
CA GLU A 110 9.29 -5.83 8.65
C GLU A 110 10.73 -5.73 9.11
N ASP A 111 11.01 -6.10 10.35
CA ASP A 111 12.35 -6.04 10.89
C ASP A 111 13.15 -7.29 10.58
N ALA A 112 14.43 -7.30 10.98
CA ALA A 112 15.33 -8.41 10.68
C ALA A 112 14.89 -9.73 11.35
N ALA A 113 14.07 -9.64 12.39
CA ALA A 113 13.53 -10.82 13.08
C ALA A 113 12.23 -11.32 12.47
N GLY A 114 11.68 -10.60 11.48
CA GLY A 114 10.45 -10.98 10.81
C GLY A 114 9.18 -10.40 11.42
N PHE A 115 9.29 -9.53 12.42
CA PHE A 115 8.13 -8.87 13.01
C PHE A 115 7.69 -7.70 12.16
N GLN A 116 6.36 -7.53 12.03
CA GLN A 116 5.75 -6.44 11.30
C GLN A 116 5.38 -5.31 12.24
N HIS A 117 5.69 -4.08 11.81
CA HIS A 117 5.38 -2.86 12.56
C HIS A 117 4.47 -2.00 11.71
N TRP A 118 3.36 -1.56 12.29
CA TRP A 118 2.30 -0.84 11.58
C TRP A 118 2.15 0.57 12.13
N PRO A 119 1.85 1.57 11.28
CA PRO A 119 1.53 2.91 11.76
C PRO A 119 0.17 2.91 12.48
N CYS A 120 0.00 3.86 13.37
CA CYS A 120 -1.29 4.08 14.02
C CYS A 120 -2.26 4.80 13.10
N GLY A 121 -3.56 4.69 13.38
CA GLY A 121 -4.57 5.48 12.69
C GLY A 121 -5.40 4.73 11.67
N GLY A 122 -5.11 3.47 11.44
CA GLY A 122 -5.88 2.64 10.51
C GLY A 122 -5.53 2.88 9.05
N ASN A 123 -6.37 2.37 8.17
CA ASN A 123 -6.13 2.44 6.73
C ASN A 123 -6.47 3.81 6.17
N LEU A 124 -5.71 4.22 5.16
CA LEU A 124 -6.08 5.34 4.29
C LEU A 124 -7.21 4.86 3.37
N SER A 125 -8.25 5.65 3.22
CA SER A 125 -9.35 5.37 2.29
C SER A 125 -9.18 6.22 1.05
N ILE A 126 -9.30 5.61 -0.13
CA ILE A 126 -9.07 6.28 -1.40
C ILE A 126 -10.30 6.09 -2.28
N THR A 127 -10.89 7.18 -2.71
CA THR A 127 -11.96 7.16 -3.70
C THR A 127 -11.39 7.64 -5.02
N VAL A 128 -11.45 6.81 -6.05
CA VAL A 128 -10.98 7.16 -7.38
C VAL A 128 -12.18 7.37 -8.27
N GLN A 129 -12.28 8.57 -8.81
CA GLN A 129 -13.38 8.99 -9.67
C GLN A 129 -12.95 8.94 -11.14
N PRO A 130 -13.91 8.93 -12.07
CA PRO A 130 -13.59 9.04 -13.48
C PRO A 130 -12.79 10.31 -13.77
N HIS A 131 -11.97 10.24 -14.81
CA HIS A 131 -11.14 11.39 -15.20
C HIS A 131 -12.03 12.58 -15.55
N HIS A 132 -11.87 13.70 -14.85
CA HIS A 132 -12.78 14.83 -14.92
C HIS A 132 -12.80 15.52 -16.28
N ILE A 133 -11.71 15.46 -17.04
CA ILE A 133 -11.64 16.08 -18.37
C ILE A 133 -12.67 15.47 -19.33
N ARG A 134 -13.03 14.20 -19.11
CA ARG A 134 -14.03 13.53 -19.96
C ARG A 134 -15.38 14.21 -19.92
N PHE A 135 -15.66 14.94 -18.89
CA PHE A 135 -16.97 15.53 -18.68
C PHE A 135 -16.97 17.04 -18.90
N GLY A 136 -15.80 17.65 -19.07
CA GLY A 136 -15.68 19.08 -19.24
C GLY A 136 -16.33 19.60 -20.51
N ASN A 137 -16.46 18.77 -21.51
CA ASN A 137 -17.02 19.14 -22.80
C ASN A 137 -18.49 18.77 -22.95
N THR A 138 -19.13 18.29 -21.92
CA THR A 138 -20.51 17.85 -21.99
C THR A 138 -21.50 18.95 -21.65
N ILE A 139 -21.04 20.09 -21.44
CA ILE A 139 -21.84 21.26 -21.11
C ILE A 139 -22.69 21.69 -22.29
#